data_864b697c8235d9c1d3728d693e23a6bf
#
_entry.id   864b697c8235d9c1d3728d693e23a6bf
#
_cell.length_a   1.000
_cell.length_b   1.000
_cell.length_c   1.000
_cell.angle_alpha   90.00
_cell.angle_beta   90.00
_cell.angle_gamma   90.00
#
_symmetry.space_group_name_H-M   'P 1'
#
loop_
_entity.id
_entity.type
_entity.pdbx_description
1 polymer ?
#
loop_
_entity_poly.entity_id
_entity_poly.type
_entity_poly.pdbx_seq_one_letter_code
_entity_poly.pdbx_strand_id
1 'polypeptide(L)'
;MSIQLVTFDLDNTLWDVDSVIVKAESKMRDWMKTNVPESLKYYSQEFLPDLRQRTVTENPEKRFDLTFMRLEILFKVMQLCGQSDDIAKLNANRAFDTFFEARNQVDFFPGAIAMLEALQDKYIIYALTNGNADIEKTGLKKYMQGAISAADVSASKPNPQMFQRVSEITDVPPQNSVHIGDNLVDDIEGAANANFFSIWINLKADTLKPGDAKPSAIIENLSDIPAAIASLNQLAQV
;
A
#
# COMPACT_ATOMS: atom_id res chain seq x y z
N MET A 1 -28.84 -2.80 8.02
CA MET A 1 -27.47 -3.34 7.99
C MET A 1 -26.56 -2.36 8.69
N SER A 2 -25.40 -2.75 9.24
CA SER A 2 -24.44 -1.82 9.84
C SER A 2 -23.05 -2.19 9.38
N ILE A 3 -22.19 -1.20 9.16
CA ILE A 3 -20.78 -1.40 8.87
C ILE A 3 -20.13 -2.09 10.08
N GLN A 4 -19.34 -3.13 9.84
CA GLN A 4 -18.61 -3.92 10.83
C GLN A 4 -17.11 -3.97 10.49
N LEU A 5 -16.79 -3.96 9.18
CA LEU A 5 -15.43 -3.97 8.67
C LEU A 5 -15.10 -2.64 7.99
N VAL A 6 -14.01 -2.04 8.42
CA VAL A 6 -13.43 -0.83 7.80
C VAL A 6 -12.06 -1.20 7.26
N THR A 7 -11.85 -1.01 5.97
CA THR A 7 -10.56 -1.25 5.35
C THR A 7 -9.94 0.04 4.85
N PHE A 8 -8.63 0.17 4.97
CA PHE A 8 -7.88 1.34 4.53
C PHE A 8 -6.85 0.96 3.47
N ASP A 9 -6.75 1.74 2.41
CA ASP A 9 -5.48 1.90 1.74
C ASP A 9 -4.49 2.62 2.66
N LEU A 10 -3.19 2.52 2.38
CA LEU A 10 -2.14 3.11 3.21
C LEU A 10 -1.47 4.31 2.56
N ASP A 11 -0.84 4.11 1.40
CA ASP A 11 -0.02 5.09 0.68
C ASP A 11 -0.91 6.19 0.08
N ASN A 12 -0.61 7.46 0.32
CA ASN A 12 -1.42 8.63 -0.02
C ASN A 12 -2.79 8.72 0.68
N THR A 13 -3.16 7.70 1.43
CA THR A 13 -4.37 7.66 2.26
C THR A 13 -4.07 8.07 3.69
N LEU A 14 -3.02 7.53 4.32
CA LEU A 14 -2.62 7.82 5.70
C LEU A 14 -1.33 8.65 5.80
N TRP A 15 -0.52 8.69 4.76
CA TRP A 15 0.73 9.49 4.63
C TRP A 15 1.05 9.76 3.16
N ASP A 16 1.93 10.70 2.89
CA ASP A 16 2.47 11.00 1.57
C ASP A 16 3.55 9.97 1.16
N VAL A 17 3.19 9.07 0.25
CA VAL A 17 4.10 8.01 -0.22
C VAL A 17 5.29 8.56 -0.98
N ASP A 18 5.13 9.64 -1.76
CA ASP A 18 6.21 10.18 -2.59
C ASP A 18 7.38 10.64 -1.72
N SER A 19 7.09 11.37 -0.63
CA SER A 19 8.12 11.81 0.31
C SER A 19 8.81 10.64 1.02
N VAL A 20 8.06 9.59 1.38
CA VAL A 20 8.58 8.39 2.02
C VAL A 20 9.50 7.62 1.08
N ILE A 21 9.08 7.38 -0.17
CA ILE A 21 9.88 6.65 -1.16
C ILE A 21 11.15 7.40 -1.53
N VAL A 22 11.08 8.74 -1.70
CA VAL A 22 12.28 9.56 -1.97
C VAL A 22 13.30 9.43 -0.84
N LYS A 23 12.86 9.53 0.42
CA LYS A 23 13.74 9.35 1.59
C LYS A 23 14.35 7.93 1.65
N ALA A 24 13.54 6.90 1.39
CA ALA A 24 13.98 5.50 1.42
C ALA A 24 15.00 5.19 0.29
N GLU A 25 14.71 5.66 -0.92
CA GLU A 25 15.64 5.54 -2.07
C GLU A 25 16.97 6.26 -1.79
N SER A 26 16.92 7.46 -1.20
CA SER A 26 18.14 8.19 -0.83
C SER A 26 19.01 7.40 0.15
N LYS A 27 18.42 6.88 1.23
CA LYS A 27 19.14 6.09 2.24
C LYS A 27 19.76 4.81 1.63
N MET A 28 19.02 4.11 0.80
CA MET A 28 19.52 2.92 0.11
C MET A 28 20.70 3.28 -0.83
N ARG A 29 20.58 4.37 -1.61
CA ARG A 29 21.67 4.83 -2.49
C ARG A 29 22.90 5.26 -1.70
N ASP A 30 22.76 5.89 -0.54
CA ASP A 30 23.87 6.24 0.33
C ASP A 30 24.57 4.99 0.86
N TRP A 31 23.80 3.96 1.23
CA TRP A 31 24.36 2.66 1.58
C TRP A 31 25.12 2.03 0.41
N MET A 32 24.55 2.00 -0.80
CA MET A 32 25.19 1.48 -2.02
C MET A 32 26.47 2.25 -2.32
N LYS A 33 26.44 3.58 -2.24
CA LYS A 33 27.60 4.45 -2.47
C LYS A 33 28.76 4.12 -1.52
N THR A 34 28.47 3.78 -0.29
CA THR A 34 29.45 3.48 0.74
C THR A 34 30.01 2.06 0.62
N ASN A 35 29.16 1.07 0.30
CA ASN A 35 29.51 -0.34 0.40
C ASN A 35 29.81 -0.99 -0.96
N VAL A 36 29.16 -0.54 -2.04
CA VAL A 36 29.29 -1.07 -3.41
C VAL A 36 29.13 0.10 -4.39
N PRO A 37 30.06 1.06 -4.44
CA PRO A 37 29.89 2.32 -5.19
C PRO A 37 29.64 2.11 -6.69
N GLU A 38 30.21 1.08 -7.32
CA GLU A 38 29.97 0.69 -8.70
C GLU A 38 28.51 0.29 -8.98
N SER A 39 27.75 -0.11 -7.98
CA SER A 39 26.34 -0.49 -8.13
C SER A 39 25.46 0.69 -8.57
N LEU A 40 25.83 1.91 -8.23
CA LEU A 40 25.09 3.11 -8.64
C LEU A 40 25.02 3.31 -10.15
N LYS A 41 26.04 2.82 -10.89
CA LYS A 41 26.03 2.80 -12.35
C LYS A 41 24.86 1.97 -12.87
N TYR A 42 24.67 0.77 -12.33
CA TYR A 42 23.66 -0.18 -12.78
C TYR A 42 22.29 0.08 -12.13
N TYR A 43 22.27 0.70 -10.95
CA TYR A 43 21.05 1.21 -10.31
C TYR A 43 20.73 2.64 -10.78
N SER A 44 20.57 2.83 -12.06
CA SER A 44 20.35 4.12 -12.72
C SER A 44 19.20 4.06 -13.72
N GLN A 45 18.73 5.22 -14.18
CA GLN A 45 17.64 5.30 -15.17
C GLN A 45 17.99 4.62 -16.51
N GLU A 46 19.26 4.45 -16.81
CA GLU A 46 19.72 3.74 -18.02
C GLU A 46 19.46 2.23 -17.94
N PHE A 47 19.68 1.61 -16.77
CA PHE A 47 19.63 0.14 -16.60
C PHE A 47 18.34 -0.36 -15.94
N LEU A 48 17.76 0.42 -15.02
CA LEU A 48 16.60 -0.03 -14.23
C LEU A 48 15.37 -0.45 -15.06
N PRO A 49 15.01 0.22 -16.18
CA PRO A 49 13.86 -0.20 -16.97
C PRO A 49 14.02 -1.63 -17.53
N ASP A 50 15.21 -1.94 -18.06
CA ASP A 50 15.53 -3.27 -18.60
C ASP A 50 15.57 -4.32 -17.47
N LEU A 51 16.20 -4.01 -16.34
CA LEU A 51 16.25 -4.92 -15.19
C LEU A 51 14.84 -5.22 -14.64
N ARG A 52 13.97 -4.22 -14.55
CA ARG A 52 12.57 -4.41 -14.15
C ARG A 52 11.81 -5.30 -15.13
N GLN A 53 11.94 -5.03 -16.42
CA GLN A 53 11.27 -5.82 -17.44
C GLN A 53 11.72 -7.29 -17.43
N ARG A 54 13.03 -7.52 -17.31
CA ARG A 54 13.58 -8.88 -17.19
C ARG A 54 13.06 -9.58 -15.93
N THR A 55 13.10 -8.90 -14.79
CA THR A 55 12.63 -9.48 -13.52
C THR A 55 11.16 -9.90 -13.59
N VAL A 56 10.29 -9.06 -14.18
CA VAL A 56 8.87 -9.43 -14.41
C VAL A 56 8.74 -10.60 -15.37
N THR A 57 9.52 -10.63 -16.45
CA THR A 57 9.46 -11.71 -17.46
C THR A 57 9.92 -13.04 -16.90
N GLU A 58 10.93 -13.04 -16.05
CA GLU A 58 11.48 -14.23 -15.41
C GLU A 58 10.63 -14.73 -14.23
N ASN A 59 9.83 -13.84 -13.61
CA ASN A 59 9.02 -14.13 -12.41
C ASN A 59 7.62 -13.55 -12.54
N PRO A 60 6.82 -13.94 -13.52
CA PRO A 60 5.52 -13.31 -13.81
C PRO A 60 4.51 -13.47 -12.66
N GLU A 61 4.61 -14.55 -11.88
CA GLU A 61 3.76 -14.81 -10.71
C GLU A 61 4.09 -13.90 -9.52
N LYS A 62 5.31 -13.34 -9.48
CA LYS A 62 5.79 -12.44 -8.42
C LYS A 62 5.65 -10.95 -8.76
N ARG A 63 5.06 -10.60 -9.91
CA ARG A 63 4.96 -9.21 -10.38
C ARG A 63 4.27 -8.25 -9.42
N PHE A 64 3.41 -8.77 -8.55
CA PHE A 64 2.70 -7.98 -7.52
C PHE A 64 3.43 -7.94 -6.17
N ASP A 65 4.52 -8.68 -6.01
CA ASP A 65 5.35 -8.67 -4.81
C ASP A 65 6.48 -7.65 -4.97
N LEU A 66 6.21 -6.41 -4.53
CA LEU A 66 7.17 -5.30 -4.65
C LEU A 66 8.47 -5.56 -3.87
N THR A 67 8.40 -6.30 -2.77
CA THR A 67 9.57 -6.70 -1.99
C THR A 67 10.46 -7.65 -2.78
N PHE A 68 9.87 -8.72 -3.32
CA PHE A 68 10.58 -9.65 -4.19
C PHE A 68 11.17 -8.96 -5.40
N MET A 69 10.37 -8.14 -6.09
CA MET A 69 10.81 -7.41 -7.30
C MET A 69 12.01 -6.51 -7.02
N ARG A 70 12.01 -5.79 -5.92
CA ARG A 70 13.12 -4.91 -5.55
C ARG A 70 14.37 -5.70 -5.17
N LEU A 71 14.22 -6.75 -4.37
CA LEU A 71 15.33 -7.64 -3.98
C LEU A 71 16.01 -8.26 -5.21
N GLU A 72 15.21 -8.76 -6.15
CA GLU A 72 15.71 -9.40 -7.37
C GLU A 72 16.45 -8.40 -8.28
N ILE A 73 15.92 -7.17 -8.41
CA ILE A 73 16.60 -6.10 -9.14
C ILE A 73 17.93 -5.75 -8.47
N LEU A 74 17.96 -5.59 -7.15
CA LEU A 74 19.19 -5.31 -6.41
C LEU A 74 20.21 -6.46 -6.56
N PHE A 75 19.76 -7.70 -6.49
CA PHE A 75 20.62 -8.86 -6.73
C PHE A 75 21.27 -8.83 -8.11
N LYS A 76 20.48 -8.59 -9.17
CA LYS A 76 21.02 -8.45 -10.54
C LYS A 76 22.01 -7.28 -10.65
N VAL A 77 21.73 -6.16 -9.98
CA VAL A 77 22.68 -5.01 -9.92
C VAL A 77 24.01 -5.43 -9.29
N MET A 78 23.98 -6.18 -8.18
CA MET A 78 25.21 -6.66 -7.52
C MET A 78 25.97 -7.69 -8.37
N GLN A 79 25.28 -8.56 -9.11
CA GLN A 79 25.91 -9.45 -10.08
C GLN A 79 26.60 -8.67 -11.22
N LEU A 80 25.99 -7.60 -11.74
CA LEU A 80 26.59 -6.73 -12.75
C LEU A 80 27.87 -6.02 -12.23
N CYS A 81 28.02 -5.86 -10.92
CA CYS A 81 29.25 -5.40 -10.27
C CYS A 81 30.34 -6.50 -10.18
N GLY A 82 30.11 -7.68 -10.73
CA GLY A 82 31.07 -8.79 -10.70
C GLY A 82 31.11 -9.57 -9.39
N GLN A 83 30.13 -9.41 -8.53
CA GLN A 83 30.06 -10.15 -7.26
C GLN A 83 29.60 -11.61 -7.50
N SER A 84 30.10 -12.55 -6.69
CA SER A 84 29.54 -13.90 -6.67
C SER A 84 28.10 -13.88 -6.14
N ASP A 85 27.31 -14.91 -6.46
CA ASP A 85 25.89 -14.98 -6.09
C ASP A 85 25.66 -14.81 -4.58
N ASP A 86 26.50 -15.42 -3.74
CA ASP A 86 26.39 -15.30 -2.27
C ASP A 86 26.62 -13.86 -1.80
N ILE A 87 27.63 -13.19 -2.32
CA ILE A 87 27.94 -11.79 -1.98
C ILE A 87 26.91 -10.84 -2.56
N ALA A 88 26.48 -11.08 -3.80
CA ALA A 88 25.44 -10.30 -4.46
C ALA A 88 24.12 -10.37 -3.66
N LYS A 89 23.71 -11.56 -3.25
CA LYS A 89 22.51 -11.77 -2.42
C LYS A 89 22.63 -11.10 -1.05
N LEU A 90 23.78 -11.22 -0.38
CA LEU A 90 24.02 -10.55 0.90
C LEU A 90 23.90 -9.03 0.78
N ASN A 91 24.54 -8.44 -0.24
CA ASN A 91 24.53 -6.99 -0.44
C ASN A 91 23.17 -6.48 -0.94
N ALA A 92 22.45 -7.25 -1.77
CA ALA A 92 21.07 -6.93 -2.16
C ALA A 92 20.14 -6.85 -0.95
N ASN A 93 20.22 -7.84 -0.03
CA ASN A 93 19.43 -7.83 1.20
C ASN A 93 19.76 -6.62 2.07
N ARG A 94 21.04 -6.30 2.29
CA ARG A 94 21.45 -5.14 3.10
C ARG A 94 20.98 -3.81 2.52
N ALA A 95 21.08 -3.65 1.20
CA ALA A 95 20.57 -2.48 0.51
C ALA A 95 19.04 -2.39 0.65
N PHE A 96 18.35 -3.51 0.46
CA PHE A 96 16.90 -3.59 0.65
C PHE A 96 16.49 -3.29 2.09
N ASP A 97 17.15 -3.85 3.09
CA ASP A 97 16.85 -3.60 4.50
C ASP A 97 16.94 -2.12 4.82
N THR A 98 17.97 -1.44 4.29
CA THR A 98 18.12 0.02 4.45
C THR A 98 16.95 0.80 3.82
N PHE A 99 16.51 0.38 2.63
CA PHE A 99 15.31 0.93 2.00
C PHE A 99 14.07 0.66 2.83
N PHE A 100 13.85 -0.59 3.23
CA PHE A 100 12.62 -1.05 3.87
C PHE A 100 12.43 -0.44 5.27
N GLU A 101 13.50 -0.29 6.04
CA GLU A 101 13.45 0.45 7.31
C GLU A 101 13.00 1.90 7.10
N ALA A 102 13.57 2.58 6.09
CA ALA A 102 13.21 3.97 5.79
C ALA A 102 11.80 4.09 5.18
N ARG A 103 11.37 3.11 4.37
CA ARG A 103 10.02 3.02 3.77
C ARG A 103 8.91 2.97 4.82
N ASN A 104 9.21 2.45 5.99
CA ASN A 104 8.27 2.33 7.09
C ASN A 104 8.37 3.46 8.14
N GLN A 105 9.27 4.43 7.93
CA GLN A 105 9.33 5.67 8.71
C GLN A 105 8.40 6.72 8.09
N VAL A 106 7.12 6.66 8.45
CA VAL A 106 6.06 7.47 7.86
C VAL A 106 5.69 8.66 8.75
N ASP A 107 5.37 9.78 8.12
CA ASP A 107 4.77 10.94 8.76
C ASP A 107 3.26 10.92 8.43
N PHE A 108 2.41 10.54 9.38
CA PHE A 108 0.97 10.42 9.16
C PHE A 108 0.34 11.77 8.83
N PHE A 109 -0.64 11.78 7.93
CA PHE A 109 -1.45 12.97 7.68
C PHE A 109 -2.17 13.45 8.96
N PRO A 110 -2.43 14.78 9.08
CA PRO A 110 -3.18 15.32 10.21
C PRO A 110 -4.49 14.58 10.43
N GLY A 111 -4.76 14.19 11.67
CA GLY A 111 -5.98 13.51 12.05
C GLY A 111 -5.99 11.98 11.84
N ALA A 112 -5.04 11.39 11.11
CA ALA A 112 -5.03 9.94 10.82
C ALA A 112 -5.03 9.08 12.09
N ILE A 113 -4.15 9.37 13.03
CA ILE A 113 -4.06 8.60 14.28
C ILE A 113 -5.31 8.76 15.15
N ALA A 114 -5.77 9.99 15.35
CA ALA A 114 -6.98 10.26 16.14
C ALA A 114 -8.23 9.60 15.54
N MET A 115 -8.31 9.56 14.20
CA MET A 115 -9.38 8.87 13.48
C MET A 115 -9.32 7.35 13.73
N LEU A 116 -8.13 6.73 13.62
CA LEU A 116 -7.96 5.29 13.89
C LEU A 116 -8.31 4.95 15.35
N GLU A 117 -7.91 5.78 16.31
CA GLU A 117 -8.26 5.65 17.74
C GLU A 117 -9.78 5.70 17.95
N ALA A 118 -10.49 6.55 17.22
CA ALA A 118 -11.94 6.66 17.32
C ALA A 118 -12.70 5.45 16.73
N LEU A 119 -12.06 4.68 15.84
CA LEU A 119 -12.66 3.55 15.11
C LEU A 119 -12.32 2.19 15.71
N GLN A 120 -11.10 1.99 16.28
CA GLN A 120 -10.55 0.69 16.64
C GLN A 120 -11.42 -0.15 17.60
N ASP A 121 -12.17 0.49 18.51
CA ASP A 121 -13.02 -0.19 19.48
C ASP A 121 -14.43 -0.50 18.93
N LYS A 122 -14.75 -0.02 17.72
CA LYS A 122 -16.09 -0.10 17.14
C LYS A 122 -16.15 -1.00 15.90
N TYR A 123 -15.03 -1.15 15.21
CA TYR A 123 -14.95 -1.82 13.91
C TYR A 123 -13.77 -2.78 13.86
N ILE A 124 -13.89 -3.81 13.05
CA ILE A 124 -12.74 -4.58 12.58
C ILE A 124 -12.02 -3.71 11.56
N ILE A 125 -10.71 -3.48 11.72
CA ILE A 125 -9.93 -2.62 10.83
C ILE A 125 -8.81 -3.42 10.18
N TYR A 126 -8.71 -3.34 8.84
CA TYR A 126 -7.65 -3.96 8.04
C TYR A 126 -7.03 -2.95 7.07
N ALA A 127 -5.76 -3.14 6.74
CA ALA A 127 -5.15 -2.47 5.60
C ALA A 127 -5.29 -3.33 4.33
N LEU A 128 -5.61 -2.71 3.18
CA LEU A 128 -5.57 -3.32 1.85
C LEU A 128 -4.67 -2.48 0.95
N THR A 129 -3.46 -2.92 0.67
CA THR A 129 -2.46 -2.10 -0.01
C THR A 129 -1.87 -2.75 -1.26
N ASN A 130 -1.70 -1.96 -2.33
CA ASN A 130 -0.90 -2.34 -3.48
C ASN A 130 0.61 -2.20 -3.20
N GLY A 131 0.98 -1.55 -2.09
CA GLY A 131 2.33 -1.33 -1.63
C GLY A 131 2.88 -2.48 -0.77
N ASN A 132 4.03 -2.21 -0.14
CA ASN A 132 4.70 -3.13 0.76
C ASN A 132 5.00 -2.50 2.14
N ALA A 133 4.20 -1.55 2.59
CA ALA A 133 4.31 -1.01 3.94
C ALA A 133 3.98 -2.09 4.97
N ASP A 134 4.74 -2.12 6.04
CA ASP A 134 4.56 -3.05 7.16
C ASP A 134 3.84 -2.34 8.30
N ILE A 135 2.64 -2.82 8.66
CA ILE A 135 1.82 -2.20 9.72
C ILE A 135 2.46 -2.29 11.11
N GLU A 136 3.36 -3.22 11.36
CA GLU A 136 4.11 -3.28 12.63
C GLU A 136 5.18 -2.20 12.67
N LYS A 137 5.97 -2.07 11.58
CA LYS A 137 7.04 -1.07 11.47
C LYS A 137 6.52 0.37 11.42
N THR A 138 5.37 0.59 10.79
CA THR A 138 4.70 1.91 10.77
C THR A 138 3.96 2.23 12.08
N GLY A 139 3.81 1.26 13.00
CA GLY A 139 3.08 1.42 14.26
C GLY A 139 1.55 1.33 14.12
N LEU A 140 1.03 0.91 12.95
CA LEU A 140 -0.41 0.75 12.73
C LEU A 140 -1.00 -0.52 13.36
N LYS A 141 -0.17 -1.51 13.71
CA LYS A 141 -0.60 -2.79 14.29
C LYS A 141 -1.47 -2.64 15.55
N LYS A 142 -1.28 -1.57 16.29
CA LYS A 142 -2.10 -1.29 17.49
C LYS A 142 -3.54 -0.87 17.18
N TYR A 143 -3.82 -0.45 15.94
CA TYR A 143 -5.15 0.00 15.49
C TYR A 143 -5.82 -0.98 14.54
N MET A 144 -5.02 -1.81 13.83
CA MET A 144 -5.48 -2.70 12.78
C MET A 144 -5.24 -4.15 13.16
N GLN A 145 -6.22 -5.02 12.93
CA GLN A 145 -6.11 -6.46 13.17
C GLN A 145 -5.17 -7.14 12.17
N GLY A 146 -5.02 -6.58 10.97
CA GLY A 146 -4.13 -7.11 9.95
C GLY A 146 -4.00 -6.23 8.71
N ALA A 147 -3.21 -6.72 7.76
CA ALA A 147 -3.03 -6.14 6.45
C ALA A 147 -3.07 -7.24 5.39
N ILE A 148 -3.55 -6.91 4.20
CA ILE A 148 -3.49 -7.75 3.01
C ILE A 148 -2.85 -6.90 1.91
N SER A 149 -1.73 -7.38 1.37
CA SER A 149 -1.01 -6.75 0.27
C SER A 149 -1.34 -7.42 -1.07
N ALA A 150 -0.97 -6.77 -2.16
CA ALA A 150 -1.04 -7.36 -3.49
C ALA A 150 -0.23 -8.66 -3.62
N ALA A 151 0.87 -8.79 -2.88
CA ALA A 151 1.68 -10.00 -2.82
C ALA A 151 0.93 -11.19 -2.20
N ASP A 152 0.11 -10.95 -1.16
CA ASP A 152 -0.60 -12.02 -0.44
C ASP A 152 -1.67 -12.72 -1.30
N VAL A 153 -2.23 -11.99 -2.27
CA VAL A 153 -3.31 -12.49 -3.15
C VAL A 153 -2.90 -12.58 -4.62
N SER A 154 -1.66 -12.27 -4.95
CA SER A 154 -1.12 -12.22 -6.32
C SER A 154 -1.95 -11.35 -7.27
N ALA A 155 -2.56 -10.29 -6.76
CA ALA A 155 -3.39 -9.35 -7.52
C ALA A 155 -3.41 -7.98 -6.84
N SER A 156 -3.33 -6.90 -7.64
CA SER A 156 -3.47 -5.53 -7.15
C SER A 156 -4.92 -5.03 -7.24
N LYS A 157 -5.35 -4.13 -6.35
CA LYS A 157 -6.52 -3.30 -6.59
C LYS A 157 -6.41 -2.63 -7.97
N PRO A 158 -7.47 -2.50 -8.75
CA PRO A 158 -8.89 -2.66 -8.41
C PRO A 158 -9.44 -4.08 -8.52
N ASN A 159 -8.60 -5.13 -8.70
CA ASN A 159 -9.09 -6.50 -8.65
C ASN A 159 -9.68 -6.83 -7.27
N PRO A 160 -10.75 -7.65 -7.20
CA PRO A 160 -11.51 -7.84 -5.97
C PRO A 160 -10.84 -8.79 -4.94
N GLN A 161 -9.71 -9.43 -5.26
CA GLN A 161 -9.13 -10.50 -4.45
C GLN A 161 -8.78 -10.08 -3.01
N MET A 162 -8.21 -8.87 -2.82
CA MET A 162 -7.91 -8.39 -1.46
C MET A 162 -9.19 -8.15 -0.64
N PHE A 163 -10.23 -7.59 -1.26
CA PHE A 163 -11.52 -7.36 -0.63
C PHE A 163 -12.23 -8.67 -0.28
N GLN A 164 -12.21 -9.65 -1.19
CA GLN A 164 -12.73 -10.99 -0.93
C GLN A 164 -11.99 -11.66 0.22
N ARG A 165 -10.65 -11.58 0.19
CA ARG A 165 -9.80 -12.18 1.21
C ARG A 165 -10.04 -11.61 2.60
N VAL A 166 -10.22 -10.30 2.75
CA VAL A 166 -10.53 -9.70 4.05
C VAL A 166 -11.92 -10.10 4.53
N SER A 167 -12.92 -10.19 3.65
CA SER A 167 -14.26 -10.69 4.02
C SER A 167 -14.22 -12.13 4.51
N GLU A 168 -13.43 -13.01 3.87
CA GLU A 168 -13.24 -14.40 4.31
C GLU A 168 -12.58 -14.49 5.70
N ILE A 169 -11.51 -13.70 5.92
CA ILE A 169 -10.76 -13.73 7.19
C ILE A 169 -11.62 -13.22 8.35
N THR A 170 -12.43 -12.19 8.10
CA THR A 170 -13.21 -11.51 9.14
C THR A 170 -14.62 -12.06 9.31
N ASP A 171 -15.07 -12.92 8.39
CA ASP A 171 -16.46 -13.39 8.29
C ASP A 171 -17.48 -12.24 8.21
N VAL A 172 -17.07 -11.09 7.65
CA VAL A 172 -17.93 -9.91 7.44
C VAL A 172 -18.31 -9.83 5.97
N PRO A 173 -19.61 -9.83 5.65
CA PRO A 173 -20.05 -9.77 4.26
C PRO A 173 -19.78 -8.39 3.65
N PRO A 174 -19.59 -8.32 2.31
CA PRO A 174 -19.24 -7.08 1.59
C PRO A 174 -20.16 -5.89 1.88
N GLN A 175 -21.47 -6.12 1.99
CA GLN A 175 -22.47 -5.08 2.28
C GLN A 175 -22.37 -4.48 3.70
N ASN A 176 -21.61 -5.08 4.60
CA ASN A 176 -21.31 -4.58 5.93
C ASN A 176 -19.86 -4.04 6.04
N SER A 177 -19.23 -3.79 4.88
CA SER A 177 -17.84 -3.40 4.78
C SER A 177 -17.71 -2.07 4.04
N VAL A 178 -16.74 -1.26 4.44
CA VAL A 178 -16.38 -0.01 3.76
C VAL A 178 -14.87 0.03 3.52
N HIS A 179 -14.46 0.42 2.32
CA HIS A 179 -13.08 0.70 1.98
C HIS A 179 -12.84 2.20 1.89
N ILE A 180 -11.70 2.65 2.38
CA ILE A 180 -11.30 4.04 2.46
C ILE A 180 -9.95 4.20 1.76
N GLY A 181 -9.89 5.06 0.74
CA GLY A 181 -8.67 5.27 -0.02
C GLY A 181 -8.71 6.54 -0.87
N ASP A 182 -7.58 6.90 -1.47
CA ASP A 182 -7.40 8.13 -2.25
C ASP A 182 -7.55 7.92 -3.76
N ASN A 183 -7.39 6.69 -4.24
CA ASN A 183 -7.37 6.40 -5.68
C ASN A 183 -8.73 5.96 -6.20
N LEU A 184 -9.29 6.71 -7.18
CA LEU A 184 -10.62 6.42 -7.75
C LEU A 184 -10.69 5.05 -8.45
N VAL A 185 -9.60 4.59 -9.05
CA VAL A 185 -9.56 3.28 -9.73
C VAL A 185 -9.27 2.17 -8.72
N ASP A 186 -8.12 2.25 -8.04
CA ASP A 186 -7.69 1.16 -7.16
C ASP A 186 -8.64 0.95 -5.99
N ASP A 187 -9.07 2.03 -5.33
CA ASP A 187 -9.84 1.95 -4.09
C ASP A 187 -11.35 2.02 -4.34
N ILE A 188 -11.81 3.01 -5.09
CA ILE A 188 -13.26 3.26 -5.22
C ILE A 188 -13.89 2.27 -6.20
N GLU A 189 -13.32 2.11 -7.39
CA GLU A 189 -13.77 1.08 -8.34
C GLU A 189 -13.51 -0.33 -7.79
N GLY A 190 -12.34 -0.56 -7.16
CA GLY A 190 -12.02 -1.84 -6.52
C GLY A 190 -13.03 -2.23 -5.44
N ALA A 191 -13.43 -1.30 -4.56
CA ALA A 191 -14.46 -1.52 -3.55
C ALA A 191 -15.83 -1.82 -4.21
N ALA A 192 -16.20 -1.05 -5.24
CA ALA A 192 -17.44 -1.27 -5.97
C ALA A 192 -17.48 -2.66 -6.63
N ASN A 193 -16.38 -3.10 -7.26
CA ASN A 193 -16.25 -4.42 -7.86
C ASN A 193 -16.38 -5.57 -6.82
N ALA A 194 -16.09 -5.29 -5.56
CA ALA A 194 -16.24 -6.22 -4.44
C ALA A 194 -17.55 -6.05 -3.68
N ASN A 195 -18.44 -5.14 -4.08
CA ASN A 195 -19.68 -4.77 -3.39
C ASN A 195 -19.47 -4.19 -1.98
N PHE A 196 -18.33 -3.53 -1.74
CA PHE A 196 -18.08 -2.75 -0.53
C PHE A 196 -18.64 -1.33 -0.72
N PHE A 197 -19.05 -0.69 0.37
CA PHE A 197 -19.11 0.76 0.39
C PHE A 197 -17.72 1.35 0.23
N SER A 198 -17.63 2.60 -0.27
CA SER A 198 -16.36 3.29 -0.44
C SER A 198 -16.42 4.73 0.06
N ILE A 199 -15.33 5.18 0.69
CA ILE A 199 -15.12 6.58 1.06
C ILE A 199 -13.87 7.06 0.33
N TRP A 200 -14.03 8.04 -0.54
CA TRP A 200 -12.92 8.65 -1.25
C TRP A 200 -12.30 9.76 -0.40
N ILE A 201 -11.01 9.61 -0.08
CA ILE A 201 -10.21 10.65 0.55
C ILE A 201 -9.69 11.58 -0.53
N ASN A 202 -10.23 12.80 -0.57
CA ASN A 202 -9.92 13.80 -1.58
C ASN A 202 -9.20 15.02 -0.97
N LEU A 203 -8.00 14.80 -0.46
CA LEU A 203 -7.20 15.85 0.20
C LEU A 203 -6.80 16.99 -0.74
N LYS A 204 -6.88 16.79 -2.07
CA LYS A 204 -6.50 17.78 -3.10
C LYS A 204 -7.70 18.54 -3.66
N ALA A 205 -8.91 18.25 -3.18
CA ALA A 205 -10.18 18.82 -3.69
C ALA A 205 -10.34 18.65 -5.21
N ASP A 206 -9.94 17.49 -5.75
CA ASP A 206 -10.10 17.13 -7.15
C ASP A 206 -11.59 16.98 -7.49
N THR A 207 -11.96 17.22 -8.75
CA THR A 207 -13.33 17.05 -9.22
C THR A 207 -13.52 15.71 -9.92
N LEU A 208 -14.61 14.99 -9.59
CA LEU A 208 -15.02 13.80 -10.32
C LEU A 208 -15.31 14.13 -11.79
N LYS A 209 -14.80 13.31 -12.69
CA LYS A 209 -15.02 13.41 -14.13
C LYS A 209 -16.11 12.43 -14.58
N PRO A 210 -16.75 12.67 -15.72
CA PRO A 210 -17.65 11.69 -16.32
C PRO A 210 -16.91 10.36 -16.58
N GLY A 211 -17.42 9.27 -16.02
CA GLY A 211 -16.82 7.93 -16.10
C GLY A 211 -16.03 7.50 -14.87
N ASP A 212 -15.72 8.41 -13.95
CA ASP A 212 -15.10 8.03 -12.69
C ASP A 212 -16.03 7.16 -11.83
N ALA A 213 -15.45 6.26 -11.06
CA ALA A 213 -16.18 5.49 -10.05
C ALA A 213 -16.83 6.43 -9.02
N LYS A 214 -18.06 6.09 -8.62
CA LYS A 214 -18.83 6.91 -7.67
C LYS A 214 -18.61 6.40 -6.25
N PRO A 215 -17.91 7.14 -5.38
CA PRO A 215 -17.78 6.76 -3.99
C PRO A 215 -19.12 6.89 -3.25
N SER A 216 -19.30 6.11 -2.19
CA SER A 216 -20.46 6.21 -1.28
C SER A 216 -20.42 7.50 -0.45
N ALA A 217 -19.22 8.01 -0.16
CA ALA A 217 -18.99 9.31 0.45
C ALA A 217 -17.64 9.89 -0.02
N ILE A 218 -17.52 11.23 0.04
CA ILE A 218 -16.30 11.97 -0.27
C ILE A 218 -15.94 12.78 0.97
N ILE A 219 -14.67 12.77 1.36
CA ILE A 219 -14.15 13.56 2.48
C ILE A 219 -12.86 14.26 2.09
N GLU A 220 -12.63 15.42 2.65
CA GLU A 220 -11.40 16.21 2.46
C GLU A 220 -10.50 16.21 3.71
N ASN A 221 -11.00 15.66 4.83
CA ASN A 221 -10.25 15.56 6.07
C ASN A 221 -10.44 14.17 6.70
N LEU A 222 -9.38 13.57 7.18
CA LEU A 222 -9.43 12.24 7.81
C LEU A 222 -10.28 12.21 9.09
N SER A 223 -10.38 13.34 9.80
CA SER A 223 -11.25 13.48 10.96
C SER A 223 -12.75 13.29 10.67
N ASP A 224 -13.17 13.39 9.41
CA ASP A 224 -14.57 13.27 9.00
C ASP A 224 -15.01 11.82 8.75
N ILE A 225 -14.04 10.86 8.68
CA ILE A 225 -14.31 9.45 8.43
C ILE A 225 -15.32 8.85 9.41
N PRO A 226 -15.22 9.04 10.75
CA PRO A 226 -16.20 8.45 11.67
C PRO A 226 -17.64 8.94 11.41
N ALA A 227 -17.82 10.19 11.03
CA ALA A 227 -19.13 10.76 10.69
C ALA A 227 -19.64 10.21 9.35
N ALA A 228 -18.75 10.06 8.35
CA ALA A 228 -19.10 9.47 7.06
C ALA A 228 -19.56 8.01 7.22
N ILE A 229 -18.86 7.19 8.01
CA ILE A 229 -19.28 5.81 8.30
C ILE A 229 -20.64 5.79 9.05
N ALA A 230 -20.86 6.69 9.99
CA ALA A 230 -22.14 6.78 10.70
C ALA A 230 -23.30 7.12 9.75
N SER A 231 -23.07 7.98 8.75
CA SER A 231 -24.06 8.31 7.71
C SER A 231 -24.36 7.11 6.80
N LEU A 232 -23.35 6.32 6.42
CA LEU A 232 -23.54 5.08 5.65
C LEU A 232 -24.38 4.05 6.43
N ASN A 233 -24.20 3.94 7.75
CA ASN A 233 -25.00 3.08 8.60
C ASN A 233 -26.50 3.44 8.62
N GLN A 234 -26.84 4.72 8.48
CA GLN A 234 -28.24 5.17 8.41
C GLN A 234 -28.86 4.82 7.04
N LEU A 235 -28.14 5.01 5.95
CA LEU A 235 -28.61 4.67 4.60
C LEU A 235 -28.85 3.15 4.42
N ALA A 236 -28.05 2.31 5.07
CA ALA A 236 -28.19 0.86 5.02
C ALA A 236 -29.39 0.31 5.83
N GLN A 237 -30.13 1.14 6.56
CA GLN A 237 -31.31 0.74 7.35
C GLN A 237 -32.65 1.04 6.65
N VAL A 238 -32.63 1.73 5.52
CA VAL A 238 -33.80 2.05 4.70
C VAL A 238 -33.89 1.08 3.53
#